data_3297ae864e1bc24d3cf1be146ecc2507
#
_entry.id   3297ae864e1bc24d3cf1be146ecc2507
#
_cell.length_a   1.000
_cell.length_b   1.000
_cell.length_c   1.000
_cell.angle_alpha   90.00
_cell.angle_beta   90.00
_cell.angle_gamma   90.00
#
_symmetry.space_group_name_H-M   'P 1'
#
loop_
_entity.id
_entity.type
_entity.pdbx_description
1 polymer ?
#
loop_
_entity_poly.entity_id
_entity_poly.type
_entity_poly.pdbx_seq_one_letter_code
_entity_poly.pdbx_strand_id
1 'polypeptide(L)'
;MASQIQICNVALTHCGEPSITSLNEDGKAARVLKRVYDLVLDQALTDYRWYFAIERAELAADPAAPLFGFTNRFTVPSDLLQLIGIGDDQNESKRNYTASETIFKREGNYILADDAPLKIVYVKRVTDPGMYSPEFVKYLSYLLATTIFYDLTKGTDRYTALVQGREQAAKQAKFKGAIQNTPEVIVASDWIDSRFSDNYPFRVGPVV
;
A
#
# COMPACT_ATOMS: atom_id res chain seq x y z
N MET A 1 21.56 -3.48 -5.25
CA MET A 1 20.16 -3.16 -5.58
C MET A 1 19.57 -4.34 -6.31
N ALA A 2 18.32 -4.73 -6.01
CA ALA A 2 17.68 -5.84 -6.71
C ALA A 2 17.30 -5.41 -8.14
N SER A 3 17.39 -6.33 -9.11
CA SER A 3 16.85 -6.12 -10.45
C SER A 3 15.57 -6.92 -10.63
N GLN A 4 14.75 -6.56 -11.62
CA GLN A 4 13.53 -7.30 -11.97
C GLN A 4 13.83 -8.78 -12.23
N ILE A 5 14.90 -9.06 -12.97
CA ILE A 5 15.31 -10.44 -13.27
C ILE A 5 15.74 -11.20 -12.02
N GLN A 6 16.45 -10.54 -11.09
CA GLN A 6 16.82 -11.17 -9.82
C GLN A 6 15.57 -11.55 -8.99
N ILE A 7 14.57 -10.66 -8.92
CA ILE A 7 13.31 -10.95 -8.22
C ILE A 7 12.60 -12.15 -8.86
N CYS A 8 12.52 -12.17 -10.20
CA CYS A 8 11.95 -13.30 -10.94
C CYS A 8 12.72 -14.61 -10.69
N ASN A 9 14.05 -14.57 -10.68
CA ASN A 9 14.86 -15.76 -10.43
C ASN A 9 14.71 -16.29 -9.00
N VAL A 10 14.54 -15.41 -8.01
CA VAL A 10 14.21 -15.85 -6.65
C VAL A 10 12.83 -16.53 -6.63
N ALA A 11 11.85 -16.00 -7.35
CA ALA A 11 10.52 -16.64 -7.46
C ALA A 11 10.62 -18.03 -8.14
N LEU A 12 11.40 -18.16 -9.21
CA LEU A 12 11.65 -19.44 -9.87
C LEU A 12 12.37 -20.44 -8.96
N THR A 13 13.35 -19.99 -8.18
CA THR A 13 14.03 -20.82 -7.18
C THR A 13 13.04 -21.40 -6.16
N HIS A 14 12.07 -20.59 -5.71
CA HIS A 14 11.00 -21.07 -4.83
C HIS A 14 10.12 -22.15 -5.48
N CYS A 15 9.92 -22.08 -6.80
CA CYS A 15 9.19 -23.10 -7.55
C CYS A 15 10.03 -24.34 -7.88
N GLY A 16 11.38 -24.26 -7.75
CA GLY A 16 12.32 -25.31 -8.16
C GLY A 16 12.60 -25.33 -9.66
N GLU A 17 12.37 -24.19 -10.32
CA GLU A 17 12.58 -24.00 -11.76
C GLU A 17 13.95 -23.35 -12.05
N PRO A 18 14.55 -23.57 -13.24
CA PRO A 18 15.80 -22.94 -13.62
C PRO A 18 15.65 -21.42 -13.76
N SER A 19 16.77 -20.71 -13.51
CA SER A 19 16.84 -19.26 -13.66
C SER A 19 16.75 -18.82 -15.12
N ILE A 20 16.25 -17.59 -15.33
CA ILE A 20 16.18 -16.93 -16.63
C ILE A 20 17.22 -15.80 -16.70
N THR A 21 17.67 -15.47 -17.89
CA THR A 21 18.58 -14.34 -18.14
C THR A 21 17.82 -13.08 -18.57
N SER A 22 16.66 -13.25 -19.19
CA SER A 22 15.79 -12.16 -19.65
C SER A 22 14.33 -12.59 -19.66
N LEU A 23 13.41 -11.65 -19.42
CA LEU A 23 11.97 -11.87 -19.62
C LEU A 23 11.57 -12.01 -21.09
N ASN A 24 12.50 -11.72 -22.02
CA ASN A 24 12.28 -11.85 -23.45
C ASN A 24 12.87 -13.11 -24.06
N GLU A 25 13.49 -14.00 -23.24
CA GLU A 25 14.00 -15.27 -23.75
C GLU A 25 12.84 -16.22 -24.12
N ASP A 26 13.13 -17.15 -25.05
CA ASP A 26 12.14 -18.11 -25.50
C ASP A 26 12.03 -19.30 -24.53
N GLY A 27 11.43 -19.06 -23.38
CA GLY A 27 11.21 -20.03 -22.32
C GLY A 27 9.80 -19.97 -21.74
N LYS A 28 9.27 -21.10 -21.26
CA LYS A 28 7.95 -21.13 -20.61
C LYS A 28 7.93 -20.22 -19.39
N ALA A 29 8.96 -20.28 -18.56
CA ALA A 29 9.09 -19.49 -17.33
C ALA A 29 9.11 -17.98 -17.63
N ALA A 30 9.93 -17.55 -18.61
CA ALA A 30 10.02 -16.16 -19.02
C ALA A 30 8.69 -15.61 -19.55
N ARG A 31 7.99 -16.40 -20.40
CA ARG A 31 6.66 -16.01 -20.94
C ARG A 31 5.60 -15.87 -19.86
N VAL A 32 5.58 -16.77 -18.87
CA VAL A 32 4.63 -16.71 -17.74
C VAL A 32 4.94 -15.49 -16.88
N LEU A 33 6.20 -15.31 -16.47
CA LEU A 33 6.62 -14.18 -15.65
C LEU A 33 6.35 -12.84 -16.32
N LYS A 34 6.67 -12.69 -17.62
CA LYS A 34 6.39 -11.48 -18.39
C LYS A 34 4.91 -11.10 -18.38
N ARG A 35 4.02 -12.09 -18.43
CA ARG A 35 2.57 -11.88 -18.43
C ARG A 35 2.03 -11.41 -17.08
N VAL A 36 2.57 -11.92 -15.98
CA VAL A 36 1.99 -11.72 -14.65
C VAL A 36 2.73 -10.69 -13.78
N TYR A 37 3.99 -10.38 -14.10
CA TYR A 37 4.87 -9.58 -13.25
C TYR A 37 4.24 -8.23 -12.86
N ASP A 38 3.76 -7.47 -13.84
CA ASP A 38 3.20 -6.13 -13.59
C ASP A 38 1.95 -6.18 -12.73
N LEU A 39 1.06 -7.15 -12.98
CA LEU A 39 -0.16 -7.33 -12.18
C LEU A 39 0.15 -7.70 -10.73
N VAL A 40 1.10 -8.60 -10.54
CA VAL A 40 1.53 -9.04 -9.21
C VAL A 40 2.27 -7.92 -8.49
N LEU A 41 3.05 -7.10 -9.21
CA LEU A 41 3.70 -5.92 -8.64
C LEU A 41 2.67 -4.91 -8.13
N ASP A 42 1.67 -4.58 -8.95
CA ASP A 42 0.62 -3.63 -8.57
C ASP A 42 -0.18 -4.14 -7.36
N GLN A 43 -0.48 -5.44 -7.31
CA GLN A 43 -1.07 -6.08 -6.14
C GLN A 43 -0.16 -5.95 -4.91
N ALA A 44 1.12 -6.31 -5.01
CA ALA A 44 2.05 -6.26 -3.90
C ALA A 44 2.21 -4.84 -3.34
N LEU A 45 2.20 -3.81 -4.20
CA LEU A 45 2.28 -2.41 -3.80
C LEU A 45 1.03 -1.95 -3.04
N THR A 46 -0.14 -2.50 -3.36
CA THR A 46 -1.42 -2.13 -2.71
C THR A 46 -1.74 -2.96 -1.47
N ASP A 47 -1.10 -4.13 -1.27
CA ASP A 47 -1.35 -5.01 -0.12
C ASP A 47 -0.93 -4.40 1.23
N TYR A 48 -0.02 -3.41 1.19
CA TYR A 48 0.45 -2.69 2.36
C TYR A 48 0.94 -1.28 1.98
N ARG A 49 0.92 -0.36 2.94
CA ARG A 49 1.45 1.01 2.76
C ARG A 49 2.97 1.01 2.86
N TRP A 50 3.65 0.71 1.75
CA TRP A 50 5.10 0.71 1.69
C TRP A 50 5.63 2.15 1.72
N TYR A 51 6.53 2.48 2.65
CA TYR A 51 7.07 3.83 2.79
C TYR A 51 7.70 4.38 1.49
N PHE A 52 8.31 3.51 0.68
CA PHE A 52 8.93 3.90 -0.60
C PHE A 52 7.91 4.13 -1.73
N ALA A 53 6.68 3.70 -1.56
CA ALA A 53 5.60 3.84 -2.54
C ALA A 53 4.56 4.91 -2.14
N ILE A 54 4.73 5.58 -0.99
CA ILE A 54 3.84 6.66 -0.56
C ILE A 54 4.32 7.96 -1.20
N GLU A 55 3.40 8.66 -1.87
CA GLU A 55 3.67 9.96 -2.45
C GLU A 55 2.58 10.97 -2.09
N ARG A 56 2.97 12.24 -2.09
CA ARG A 56 2.06 13.38 -1.83
C ARG A 56 2.00 14.23 -3.09
N ALA A 57 0.79 14.62 -3.47
CA ALA A 57 0.59 15.51 -4.60
C ALA A 57 -0.45 16.59 -4.26
N GLU A 58 -0.29 17.74 -4.88
CA GLU A 58 -1.26 18.83 -4.88
C GLU A 58 -1.85 18.89 -6.29
N LEU A 59 -3.17 18.71 -6.37
CA LEU A 59 -3.90 18.67 -7.63
C LEU A 59 -4.59 20.01 -7.87
N ALA A 60 -4.39 20.57 -9.05
CA ALA A 60 -5.16 21.73 -9.50
C ALA A 60 -6.55 21.29 -9.99
N ALA A 61 -7.55 22.13 -9.77
CA ALA A 61 -8.89 21.89 -10.28
C ALA A 61 -8.89 21.89 -11.82
N ASP A 62 -9.59 20.93 -12.41
CA ASP A 62 -9.82 20.90 -13.84
C ASP A 62 -10.69 22.09 -14.27
N PRO A 63 -10.51 22.63 -15.50
CA PRO A 63 -11.36 23.72 -16.02
C PRO A 63 -12.83 23.34 -16.13
N ALA A 64 -13.14 22.04 -16.31
CA ALA A 64 -14.50 21.55 -16.39
C ALA A 64 -14.98 21.11 -15.02
N ALA A 65 -15.94 21.81 -14.46
CA ALA A 65 -16.59 21.44 -13.20
C ALA A 65 -17.48 20.20 -13.36
N PRO A 66 -17.76 19.47 -12.26
CA PRO A 66 -18.77 18.42 -12.24
C PRO A 66 -20.15 18.99 -12.60
N LEU A 67 -21.04 18.12 -13.11
CA LEU A 67 -22.40 18.54 -13.48
C LEU A 67 -23.25 18.94 -12.25
N PHE A 68 -22.99 18.34 -11.11
CA PHE A 68 -23.67 18.62 -9.84
C PHE A 68 -22.90 18.00 -8.66
N GLY A 69 -23.23 18.39 -7.45
CA GLY A 69 -22.79 17.78 -6.19
C GLY A 69 -21.53 18.37 -5.60
N PHE A 70 -20.50 18.63 -6.38
CA PHE A 70 -19.23 19.22 -5.95
C PHE A 70 -18.85 20.39 -6.84
N THR A 71 -18.04 21.30 -6.29
CA THR A 71 -17.62 22.52 -7.00
C THR A 71 -16.48 22.22 -7.98
N ASN A 72 -15.55 21.35 -7.61
CA ASN A 72 -14.32 21.10 -8.35
C ASN A 72 -14.15 19.61 -8.71
N ARG A 73 -13.46 19.41 -9.83
CA ARG A 73 -13.02 18.10 -10.30
C ARG A 73 -11.50 18.10 -10.45
N PHE A 74 -10.86 17.00 -10.05
CA PHE A 74 -9.41 16.84 -10.09
C PHE A 74 -9.04 15.57 -10.83
N THR A 75 -8.15 15.69 -11.80
CA THR A 75 -7.63 14.51 -12.52
C THR A 75 -6.65 13.75 -11.62
N VAL A 76 -6.87 12.44 -11.49
CA VAL A 76 -6.03 11.55 -10.70
C VAL A 76 -4.68 11.33 -11.40
N PRO A 77 -3.54 11.35 -10.69
CA PRO A 77 -2.24 10.99 -11.24
C PRO A 77 -2.26 9.60 -11.90
N SER A 78 -1.61 9.47 -13.06
CA SER A 78 -1.61 8.22 -13.84
C SER A 78 -0.91 7.05 -13.15
N ASP A 79 -0.06 7.33 -12.18
CA ASP A 79 0.71 6.36 -11.39
C ASP A 79 0.04 6.04 -10.03
N LEU A 80 -1.15 6.61 -9.76
CA LEU A 80 -1.90 6.34 -8.54
C LEU A 80 -2.50 4.94 -8.57
N LEU A 81 -2.06 4.07 -7.67
CA LEU A 81 -2.66 2.76 -7.44
C LEU A 81 -3.78 2.84 -6.40
N GLN A 82 -3.53 3.48 -5.27
CA GLN A 82 -4.48 3.57 -4.16
C GLN A 82 -4.41 4.93 -3.48
N LEU A 83 -5.56 5.56 -3.27
CA LEU A 83 -5.68 6.76 -2.48
C LEU A 83 -5.61 6.41 -0.99
N ILE A 84 -4.76 7.11 -0.23
CA ILE A 84 -4.60 6.90 1.22
C ILE A 84 -5.38 7.96 2.00
N GLY A 85 -5.31 9.21 1.59
CA GLY A 85 -5.96 10.31 2.28
C GLY A 85 -6.02 11.57 1.44
N ILE A 86 -6.89 12.49 1.85
CA ILE A 86 -7.10 13.80 1.23
C ILE A 86 -7.07 14.85 2.34
N GLY A 87 -6.58 16.04 2.02
CA GLY A 87 -6.54 17.20 2.92
C GLY A 87 -5.15 17.53 3.42
N ASP A 88 -5.06 18.63 4.18
CA ASP A 88 -3.82 19.20 4.72
C ASP A 88 -3.47 18.60 6.09
N ASP A 89 -3.68 17.31 6.28
CA ASP A 89 -3.35 16.62 7.53
C ASP A 89 -1.84 16.58 7.76
N GLN A 90 -1.32 17.71 8.25
CA GLN A 90 0.04 17.79 8.82
C GLN A 90 0.15 16.98 10.14
N ASN A 91 -0.98 16.61 10.73
CA ASN A 91 -1.08 15.79 11.93
C ASN A 91 -1.62 14.41 11.57
N GLU A 92 -0.74 13.49 11.20
CA GLU A 92 -1.07 12.05 11.09
C GLU A 92 -1.69 11.50 12.40
N SER A 93 -1.45 12.17 13.53
CA SER A 93 -2.03 11.87 14.84
C SER A 93 -3.54 12.15 14.96
N LYS A 94 -4.12 12.95 14.05
CA LYS A 94 -5.56 13.29 14.06
C LYS A 94 -6.39 12.49 13.07
N ARG A 95 -5.83 11.47 12.45
CA ARG A 95 -6.61 10.52 11.65
C ARG A 95 -7.52 9.66 12.53
N ASN A 96 -8.48 10.30 13.16
CA ASN A 96 -9.73 9.63 13.45
C ASN A 96 -10.36 9.27 12.11
N TYR A 97 -10.60 8.01 11.87
CA TYR A 97 -11.25 7.43 10.69
C TYR A 97 -12.64 8.02 10.38
N THR A 98 -13.07 9.02 11.12
CA THR A 98 -14.41 9.59 11.09
C THR A 98 -14.52 10.97 10.48
N ALA A 99 -13.43 11.68 10.21
CA ALA A 99 -13.57 13.01 9.60
C ALA A 99 -12.31 13.40 8.82
N SER A 100 -12.22 13.00 7.56
CA SER A 100 -11.64 13.92 6.59
C SER A 100 -12.54 15.16 6.63
N GLU A 101 -12.01 16.32 7.04
CA GLU A 101 -12.77 17.56 7.00
C GLU A 101 -13.18 17.90 5.56
N THR A 102 -12.46 17.35 4.57
CA THR A 102 -12.79 17.49 3.15
C THR A 102 -13.66 16.31 2.70
N ILE A 103 -14.91 16.62 2.40
CA ILE A 103 -15.82 15.67 1.76
C ILE A 103 -15.39 15.49 0.30
N PHE A 104 -15.17 14.26 -0.10
CA PHE A 104 -14.77 13.94 -1.47
C PHE A 104 -15.48 12.70 -2.00
N LYS A 105 -15.49 12.57 -3.33
CA LYS A 105 -15.96 11.38 -4.03
C LYS A 105 -15.01 11.02 -5.17
N ARG A 106 -14.65 9.75 -5.31
CA ARG A 106 -13.88 9.28 -6.46
C ARG A 106 -14.83 8.73 -7.51
N GLU A 107 -14.74 9.27 -8.73
CA GLU A 107 -15.53 8.83 -9.89
C GLU A 107 -14.61 8.58 -11.08
N GLY A 108 -14.41 7.29 -11.41
CA GLY A 108 -13.49 6.89 -12.48
C GLY A 108 -12.07 7.39 -12.25
N ASN A 109 -11.59 8.25 -13.16
CA ASN A 109 -10.25 8.85 -13.10
C ASN A 109 -10.24 10.26 -12.49
N TYR A 110 -11.30 10.61 -11.75
CA TYR A 110 -11.45 11.92 -11.13
C TYR A 110 -11.71 11.80 -9.63
N ILE A 111 -11.30 12.84 -8.91
CA ILE A 111 -11.71 13.09 -7.53
C ILE A 111 -12.54 14.35 -7.55
N LEU A 112 -13.71 14.33 -6.92
CA LEU A 112 -14.61 15.45 -6.76
C LEU A 112 -14.50 15.96 -5.32
N ALA A 113 -14.31 17.27 -5.15
CA ALA A 113 -14.26 17.92 -3.84
C ALA A 113 -14.60 19.42 -4.00
N ASP A 114 -14.89 20.08 -2.87
CA ASP A 114 -15.18 21.52 -2.88
C ASP A 114 -13.92 22.36 -2.66
N ASP A 115 -12.92 21.82 -1.97
CA ASP A 115 -11.65 22.50 -1.69
C ASP A 115 -10.73 22.48 -2.93
N ALA A 116 -10.03 23.60 -3.17
CA ALA A 116 -9.01 23.72 -4.22
C ALA A 116 -7.86 24.62 -3.72
N PRO A 117 -6.59 24.24 -3.94
CA PRO A 117 -6.09 22.99 -4.54
C PRO A 117 -6.31 21.77 -3.64
N LEU A 118 -6.41 20.57 -4.24
CA LEU A 118 -6.66 19.35 -3.51
C LEU A 118 -5.34 18.64 -3.19
N LYS A 119 -5.03 18.47 -1.90
CA LYS A 119 -3.86 17.75 -1.42
C LYS A 119 -4.21 16.29 -1.21
N ILE A 120 -3.42 15.38 -1.78
CA ILE A 120 -3.63 13.95 -1.68
C ILE A 120 -2.38 13.23 -1.21
N VAL A 121 -2.59 12.10 -0.50
CA VAL A 121 -1.56 11.10 -0.19
C VAL A 121 -1.99 9.79 -0.80
N TYR A 122 -1.11 9.15 -1.56
CA TYR A 122 -1.47 7.96 -2.30
C TYR A 122 -0.32 6.96 -2.41
N VAL A 123 -0.66 5.72 -2.75
CA VAL A 123 0.29 4.69 -3.16
C VAL A 123 0.59 4.86 -4.63
N LYS A 124 1.84 5.14 -4.94
CA LYS A 124 2.37 5.30 -6.29
C LYS A 124 2.82 3.96 -6.85
N ARG A 125 2.63 3.77 -8.15
CA ARG A 125 3.22 2.66 -8.89
C ARG A 125 4.72 2.87 -9.04
N VAL A 126 5.53 2.15 -8.26
CA VAL A 126 6.99 2.19 -8.34
C VAL A 126 7.46 1.03 -9.19
N THR A 127 8.07 1.32 -10.35
CA THR A 127 8.57 0.31 -11.29
C THR A 127 10.06 0.08 -11.21
N ASP A 128 10.80 0.96 -10.51
CA ASP A 128 12.24 0.82 -10.31
C ASP A 128 12.54 -0.12 -9.12
N PRO A 129 13.07 -1.33 -9.37
CA PRO A 129 13.40 -2.28 -8.31
C PRO A 129 14.49 -1.78 -7.35
N GLY A 130 15.26 -0.75 -7.75
CA GLY A 130 16.29 -0.14 -6.91
C GLY A 130 15.74 0.57 -5.68
N MET A 131 14.47 0.97 -5.72
CA MET A 131 13.77 1.64 -4.61
C MET A 131 13.14 0.66 -3.61
N TYR A 132 13.06 -0.62 -3.96
CA TYR A 132 12.37 -1.62 -3.13
C TYR A 132 13.16 -1.94 -1.86
N SER A 133 12.46 -2.06 -0.74
CA SER A 133 13.06 -2.59 0.48
C SER A 133 13.36 -4.09 0.32
N PRO A 134 14.38 -4.62 0.99
CA PRO A 134 14.71 -6.05 0.94
C PRO A 134 13.52 -6.95 1.35
N GLU A 135 12.74 -6.49 2.29
CA GLU A 135 11.54 -7.20 2.76
C GLU A 135 10.44 -7.23 1.70
N PHE A 136 10.25 -6.14 0.97
CA PHE A 136 9.33 -6.10 -0.16
C PHE A 136 9.77 -7.02 -1.29
N VAL A 137 11.07 -7.01 -1.62
CA VAL A 137 11.64 -7.93 -2.62
C VAL A 137 11.38 -9.39 -2.26
N LYS A 138 11.59 -9.75 -0.98
CA LYS A 138 11.29 -11.10 -0.48
C LYS A 138 9.80 -11.41 -0.59
N TYR A 139 8.93 -10.49 -0.16
CA TYR A 139 7.49 -10.67 -0.26
C TYR A 139 7.01 -10.82 -1.70
N LEU A 140 7.46 -9.93 -2.61
CA LEU A 140 7.13 -9.96 -4.03
C LEU A 140 7.59 -11.27 -4.69
N SER A 141 8.77 -11.78 -4.34
CA SER A 141 9.26 -13.04 -4.88
C SER A 141 8.38 -14.25 -4.49
N TYR A 142 7.90 -14.30 -3.24
CA TYR A 142 6.95 -15.33 -2.81
C TYR A 142 5.57 -15.17 -3.45
N LEU A 143 5.09 -13.94 -3.63
CA LEU A 143 3.82 -13.65 -4.28
C LEU A 143 3.86 -14.08 -5.75
N LEU A 144 4.94 -13.74 -6.46
CA LEU A 144 5.20 -14.24 -7.82
C LEU A 144 5.23 -15.76 -7.87
N ALA A 145 6.01 -16.38 -6.98
CA ALA A 145 6.13 -17.85 -6.93
C ALA A 145 4.77 -18.53 -6.75
N THR A 146 3.94 -18.05 -5.82
CA THR A 146 2.60 -18.61 -5.60
C THR A 146 1.68 -18.43 -6.82
N THR A 147 1.81 -17.32 -7.55
CA THR A 147 1.01 -17.03 -8.72
C THR A 147 1.38 -17.90 -9.92
N ILE A 148 2.70 -18.13 -10.15
CA ILE A 148 3.18 -18.86 -11.32
C ILE A 148 3.29 -20.38 -11.09
N PHE A 149 3.14 -20.82 -9.83
CA PHE A 149 3.42 -22.21 -9.43
C PHE A 149 2.70 -23.25 -10.28
N TYR A 150 1.38 -23.11 -10.43
CA TYR A 150 0.59 -24.08 -11.20
C TYR A 150 0.87 -24.04 -12.71
N ASP A 151 1.27 -22.88 -13.23
CA ASP A 151 1.63 -22.76 -14.65
C ASP A 151 2.95 -23.49 -14.96
N LEU A 152 3.88 -23.55 -14.01
CA LEU A 152 5.20 -24.13 -14.20
C LEU A 152 5.29 -25.56 -13.69
N THR A 153 4.80 -25.83 -12.50
CA THR A 153 4.97 -27.08 -11.77
C THR A 153 3.66 -27.85 -11.75
N LYS A 154 3.70 -29.13 -12.11
CA LYS A 154 2.51 -30.01 -12.10
C LYS A 154 2.19 -30.61 -10.74
N GLY A 155 3.07 -30.43 -9.73
CA GLY A 155 2.91 -30.98 -8.39
C GLY A 155 2.27 -29.99 -7.42
N THR A 156 1.64 -30.48 -6.36
CA THR A 156 0.99 -29.67 -5.32
C THR A 156 1.77 -29.63 -4.01
N ASP A 157 2.74 -30.52 -3.83
CA ASP A 157 3.37 -30.78 -2.52
C ASP A 157 4.10 -29.57 -1.91
N ARG A 158 4.64 -28.70 -2.75
CA ARG A 158 5.36 -27.49 -2.31
C ARG A 158 4.48 -26.24 -2.17
N TYR A 159 3.28 -26.28 -2.71
CA TYR A 159 2.42 -25.08 -2.74
C TYR A 159 2.06 -24.58 -1.35
N THR A 160 1.73 -25.48 -0.43
CA THR A 160 1.41 -25.12 0.95
C THR A 160 2.59 -24.43 1.65
N ALA A 161 3.80 -24.93 1.44
CA ALA A 161 5.02 -24.30 1.98
C ALA A 161 5.27 -22.90 1.38
N LEU A 162 5.00 -22.72 0.08
CA LEU A 162 5.07 -21.39 -0.57
C LEU A 162 4.08 -20.40 0.00
N VAL A 163 2.83 -20.81 0.23
CA VAL A 163 1.80 -19.97 0.84
C VAL A 163 2.22 -19.56 2.25
N GLN A 164 2.70 -20.50 3.07
CA GLN A 164 3.22 -20.20 4.40
C GLN A 164 4.41 -19.23 4.36
N GLY A 165 5.35 -19.46 3.44
CA GLY A 165 6.49 -18.57 3.21
C GLY A 165 6.06 -17.14 2.83
N ARG A 166 5.06 -17.01 1.96
CA ARG A 166 4.47 -15.73 1.58
C ARG A 166 3.86 -15.01 2.78
N GLU A 167 3.07 -15.72 3.60
CA GLU A 167 2.45 -15.13 4.79
C GLU A 167 3.49 -14.67 5.81
N GLN A 168 4.54 -15.45 6.04
CA GLN A 168 5.64 -15.07 6.92
C GLN A 168 6.40 -13.85 6.37
N ALA A 169 6.69 -13.84 5.07
CA ALA A 169 7.33 -12.70 4.42
C ALA A 169 6.49 -11.42 4.53
N ALA A 170 5.17 -11.52 4.31
CA ALA A 170 4.23 -10.42 4.47
C ALA A 170 4.21 -9.87 5.91
N LYS A 171 4.15 -10.74 6.92
CA LYS A 171 4.19 -10.35 8.34
C LYS A 171 5.49 -9.64 8.70
N GLN A 172 6.64 -10.19 8.26
CA GLN A 172 7.96 -9.58 8.50
C GLN A 172 8.10 -8.22 7.83
N ALA A 173 7.63 -8.10 6.58
CA ALA A 173 7.69 -6.87 5.83
C ALA A 173 6.81 -5.77 6.46
N LYS A 174 5.59 -6.12 6.88
CA LYS A 174 4.69 -5.21 7.60
C LYS A 174 5.28 -4.74 8.92
N PHE A 175 5.85 -5.65 9.72
CA PHE A 175 6.48 -5.32 10.99
C PHE A 175 7.65 -4.34 10.81
N LYS A 176 8.57 -4.62 9.89
CA LYS A 176 9.72 -3.75 9.62
C LYS A 176 9.31 -2.41 8.99
N GLY A 177 8.29 -2.42 8.13
CA GLY A 177 7.72 -1.19 7.57
C GLY A 177 7.08 -0.30 8.64
N ALA A 178 6.40 -0.89 9.62
CA ALA A 178 5.80 -0.15 10.73
C ALA A 178 6.86 0.53 11.63
N ILE A 179 8.03 -0.08 11.83
CA ILE A 179 9.12 0.52 12.62
C ILE A 179 9.68 1.79 11.94
N GLN A 180 9.59 1.89 10.62
CA GLN A 180 10.09 3.04 9.86
C GLN A 180 9.10 4.21 9.80
N ASN A 181 7.87 3.99 10.24
CA ASN A 181 6.86 5.03 10.37
C ASN A 181 6.74 5.47 11.83
N THR A 182 6.43 6.74 12.05
CA THR A 182 6.06 7.22 13.39
C THR A 182 4.84 6.44 13.87
N PRO A 183 4.83 5.94 15.12
CA PRO A 183 3.65 5.27 15.66
C PRO A 183 2.43 6.20 15.57
N GLU A 184 1.35 5.72 14.99
CA GLU A 184 0.07 6.44 15.06
C GLU A 184 -0.35 6.46 16.54
N VAL A 185 -0.44 7.65 17.11
CA VAL A 185 -1.05 7.82 18.43
C VAL A 185 -2.55 7.61 18.24
N ILE A 186 -3.08 6.53 18.79
CA ILE A 186 -4.52 6.35 18.88
C ILE A 186 -5.01 7.42 19.86
N VAL A 187 -5.55 8.51 19.33
CA VAL A 187 -6.25 9.48 20.17
C VAL A 187 -7.46 8.74 20.74
N ALA A 188 -7.48 8.60 22.06
CA ALA A 188 -8.61 8.02 22.76
C ALA A 188 -9.88 8.76 22.28
N SER A 189 -10.86 8.02 21.80
CA SER A 189 -12.13 8.62 21.38
C SER A 189 -12.81 9.19 22.64
N ASP A 190 -13.60 10.25 22.48
CA ASP A 190 -14.38 10.88 23.55
C ASP A 190 -15.12 9.85 24.43
N TRP A 191 -15.42 8.69 23.87
CA TRP A 191 -16.04 7.56 24.58
C TRP A 191 -15.10 6.89 25.60
N ILE A 192 -13.78 6.86 25.35
CA ILE A 192 -12.79 6.34 26.30
C ILE A 192 -12.54 7.41 27.38
N ASP A 193 -12.46 8.67 26.98
CA ASP A 193 -12.24 9.78 27.91
C ASP A 193 -13.44 10.00 28.83
N SER A 194 -14.68 9.81 28.35
CA SER A 194 -15.89 9.84 29.18
C SER A 194 -15.92 8.72 30.22
N ARG A 195 -15.31 7.58 29.93
CA ARG A 195 -15.19 6.46 30.89
C ARG A 195 -14.22 6.74 32.03
N PHE A 196 -13.22 7.60 31.80
CA PHE A 196 -12.22 7.99 32.81
C PHE A 196 -12.61 9.30 33.52
N SER A 197 -13.46 10.14 32.91
CA SER A 197 -13.87 11.43 33.50
C SER A 197 -14.90 11.28 34.63
N ASP A 198 -15.68 10.18 34.66
CA ASP A 198 -16.77 10.00 35.62
C ASP A 198 -16.38 9.26 36.92
N ASN A 199 -15.12 8.88 37.12
CA ASN A 199 -14.77 8.01 38.24
C ASN A 199 -13.64 8.54 39.15
N TYR A 200 -13.55 9.86 39.39
CA TYR A 200 -12.75 10.40 40.49
C TYR A 200 -13.53 11.37 41.36
N PRO A 201 -14.29 10.88 42.38
CA PRO A 201 -14.86 11.73 43.43
C PRO A 201 -13.87 11.94 44.57
N PHE A 202 -12.58 12.16 44.30
CA PHE A 202 -11.65 12.64 45.33
C PHE A 202 -11.18 14.06 45.03
N ARG A 203 -12.06 15.04 45.29
CA ARG A 203 -11.60 16.37 45.66
C ARG A 203 -10.94 16.26 47.02
N VAL A 204 -9.63 16.23 47.07
CA VAL A 204 -8.89 16.59 48.29
C VAL A 204 -9.07 18.11 48.42
N GLY A 205 -9.91 18.51 49.38
CA GLY A 205 -10.03 19.91 49.78
C GLY A 205 -8.71 20.44 50.33
N PRO A 206 -8.49 21.76 50.29
CA PRO A 206 -7.26 22.36 50.85
C PRO A 206 -7.18 22.08 52.34
N VAL A 207 -6.05 21.51 52.76
CA VAL A 207 -5.69 21.42 54.17
C VAL A 207 -5.31 22.83 54.61
N VAL A 208 -6.06 23.36 55.58
CA VAL A 208 -5.76 24.61 56.30
C VAL A 208 -4.59 24.41 57.22
#